data_ad83b39c4c1b09e8ab51ebed75d3311f
#
_entry.id   ad83b39c4c1b09e8ab51ebed75d3311f
#
_cell.length_a   1.000
_cell.length_b   1.000
_cell.length_c   1.000
_cell.angle_alpha   90.00
_cell.angle_beta   90.00
_cell.angle_gamma   90.00
#
_symmetry.space_group_name_H-M   'P 1'
#
loop_
_entity.id
_entity.type
_entity.pdbx_description
1 polymer ?
#
loop_
_entity_poly.entity_id
_entity_poly.type
_entity_poly.pdbx_seq_one_letter_code
_entity_poly.pdbx_strand_id
1 'polypeptide(L)'
;IARVDECDMSEELKVRTKAEARFFRAFAYLTLTQYFGKVAIVTEELPYDAPTIARNSVEEVRNFILTELAEVAEILPESYSGGFMNEIGRVTRYAALALRSRAALYFGNYEEAEKSAKAVIDSGKYSLFKLTSLNAAQEQEAEEMDLYIDFAELGIDKDKFIKGMFSYEALWQGANATPANPEYVLTHEYMGDPNAYDQYRYTYFIPLSMSIQNGYSSFEPMQDLVDAYWKVDGKTLPEKIQVDARKANYEKIWNYAKNLSEE
;
A
#
# COMPACT_ATOMS: atom_id res chain seq x y z
N ILE A 1 -19.21 12.68 13.41
CA ILE A 1 -20.23 11.90 12.69
C ILE A 1 -21.62 12.41 13.01
N ALA A 2 -21.99 12.59 14.29
CA ALA A 2 -23.33 13.06 14.69
C ALA A 2 -23.72 14.42 14.11
N ARG A 3 -22.78 15.38 14.04
CA ARG A 3 -23.05 16.74 13.53
C ARG A 3 -23.44 16.80 12.05
N VAL A 4 -23.26 15.72 11.29
CA VAL A 4 -23.68 15.66 9.87
C VAL A 4 -25.21 15.82 9.74
N ASP A 5 -25.99 15.42 10.77
CA ASP A 5 -27.45 15.57 10.76
C ASP A 5 -27.90 17.03 10.79
N GLU A 6 -27.08 17.92 11.31
CA GLU A 6 -27.33 19.36 11.41
C GLU A 6 -27.01 20.11 10.10
N CYS A 7 -26.35 19.46 9.14
CA CYS A 7 -25.95 20.08 7.90
C CYS A 7 -27.11 20.15 6.90
N ASP A 8 -27.19 21.23 6.14
CA ASP A 8 -28.15 21.40 5.05
C ASP A 8 -27.67 20.65 3.78
N MET A 9 -27.96 19.35 3.73
CA MET A 9 -27.67 18.46 2.61
C MET A 9 -28.71 17.35 2.52
N SER A 10 -28.76 16.66 1.36
CA SER A 10 -29.68 15.53 1.19
C SER A 10 -29.41 14.39 2.17
N GLU A 11 -30.44 13.63 2.53
CA GLU A 11 -30.29 12.48 3.43
C GLU A 11 -29.34 11.42 2.86
N GLU A 12 -29.35 11.19 1.55
CA GLU A 12 -28.42 10.31 0.87
C GLU A 12 -26.95 10.75 1.08
N LEU A 13 -26.70 12.05 0.94
CA LEU A 13 -25.38 12.62 1.16
C LEU A 13 -24.96 12.54 2.64
N LYS A 14 -25.87 12.75 3.57
CA LYS A 14 -25.62 12.57 5.00
C LYS A 14 -25.22 11.13 5.33
N VAL A 15 -25.97 10.16 4.83
CA VAL A 15 -25.69 8.73 5.02
C VAL A 15 -24.31 8.37 4.45
N ARG A 16 -24.00 8.80 3.23
CA ARG A 16 -22.68 8.59 2.60
C ARG A 16 -21.55 9.22 3.40
N THR A 17 -21.69 10.47 3.77
CA THR A 17 -20.66 11.21 4.53
C THR A 17 -20.39 10.56 5.89
N LYS A 18 -21.43 10.09 6.58
CA LYS A 18 -21.28 9.32 7.81
C LYS A 18 -20.53 8.01 7.58
N ALA A 19 -20.81 7.30 6.49
CA ALA A 19 -20.14 6.07 6.14
C ALA A 19 -18.65 6.31 5.83
N GLU A 20 -18.31 7.36 5.08
CA GLU A 20 -16.92 7.77 4.83
C GLU A 20 -16.18 8.09 6.15
N ALA A 21 -16.80 8.84 7.05
CA ALA A 21 -16.22 9.17 8.35
C ALA A 21 -16.01 7.92 9.23
N ARG A 22 -16.95 6.97 9.20
CA ARG A 22 -16.83 5.67 9.88
C ARG A 22 -15.70 4.82 9.30
N PHE A 23 -15.52 4.83 7.98
CA PHE A 23 -14.36 4.18 7.34
C PHE A 23 -13.04 4.74 7.89
N PHE A 24 -12.86 6.06 7.91
CA PHE A 24 -11.64 6.66 8.45
C PHE A 24 -11.47 6.42 9.95
N ARG A 25 -12.55 6.33 10.71
CA ARG A 25 -12.51 5.91 12.11
C ARG A 25 -11.96 4.48 12.24
N ALA A 26 -12.49 3.55 11.46
CA ALA A 26 -12.01 2.17 11.46
C ALA A 26 -10.53 2.07 11.04
N PHE A 27 -10.11 2.84 10.03
CA PHE A 27 -8.71 2.93 9.61
C PHE A 27 -7.79 3.46 10.73
N ALA A 28 -8.21 4.51 11.42
CA ALA A 28 -7.48 5.06 12.55
C ALA A 28 -7.36 4.04 13.71
N TYR A 29 -8.43 3.33 14.04
CA TYR A 29 -8.41 2.27 15.05
C TYR A 29 -7.55 1.08 14.64
N LEU A 30 -7.50 0.73 13.35
CA LEU A 30 -6.59 -0.29 12.84
C LEU A 30 -5.14 0.11 13.14
N THR A 31 -4.76 1.34 12.81
CA THR A 31 -3.43 1.87 13.09
C THR A 31 -3.13 1.90 14.60
N LEU A 32 -4.07 2.40 15.40
CA LEU A 32 -3.91 2.46 16.85
C LEU A 32 -3.73 1.07 17.49
N THR A 33 -4.54 0.08 17.09
CA THR A 33 -4.41 -1.26 17.67
C THR A 33 -3.15 -1.98 17.20
N GLN A 34 -2.62 -1.68 16.02
CA GLN A 34 -1.35 -2.21 15.55
C GLN A 34 -0.16 -1.73 16.40
N TYR A 35 -0.15 -0.46 16.79
CA TYR A 35 0.94 0.12 17.58
C TYR A 35 0.77 -0.07 19.09
N PHE A 36 -0.45 0.02 19.60
CA PHE A 36 -0.70 0.11 21.05
C PHE A 36 -1.51 -1.06 21.64
N GLY A 37 -2.01 -1.96 20.80
CA GLY A 37 -2.82 -3.10 21.22
C GLY A 37 -4.17 -2.64 21.78
N LYS A 38 -4.32 -2.60 23.10
CA LYS A 38 -5.54 -2.15 23.79
C LYS A 38 -5.70 -0.64 23.69
N VAL A 39 -6.83 -0.18 23.15
CA VAL A 39 -7.20 1.24 23.06
C VAL A 39 -8.65 1.45 23.47
N ALA A 40 -9.00 2.64 23.92
CA ALA A 40 -10.39 2.97 24.23
C ALA A 40 -11.16 3.20 22.92
N ILE A 41 -12.35 2.59 22.78
CA ILE A 41 -13.26 2.85 21.67
C ILE A 41 -14.11 4.07 22.04
N VAL A 42 -13.93 5.16 21.29
CA VAL A 42 -14.64 6.42 21.45
C VAL A 42 -15.43 6.69 20.17
N THR A 43 -16.74 6.66 20.26
CA THR A 43 -17.66 6.85 19.14
C THR A 43 -18.39 8.18 19.16
N GLU A 44 -18.30 8.89 20.27
CA GLU A 44 -18.98 10.16 20.53
C GLU A 44 -17.98 11.26 20.86
N GLU A 45 -18.37 12.50 20.68
CA GLU A 45 -17.58 13.66 21.10
C GLU A 45 -17.53 13.71 22.64
N LEU A 46 -16.33 13.76 23.18
CA LEU A 46 -16.12 13.83 24.62
C LEU A 46 -16.11 15.29 25.08
N PRO A 47 -16.72 15.62 26.20
CA PRO A 47 -16.56 16.91 26.83
C PRO A 47 -15.11 17.14 27.26
N TYR A 48 -14.71 18.42 27.37
CA TYR A 48 -13.33 18.79 27.71
C TYR A 48 -12.85 18.20 29.04
N ASP A 49 -13.75 18.05 29.99
CA ASP A 49 -13.52 17.51 31.33
C ASP A 49 -13.92 16.03 31.48
N ALA A 50 -14.03 15.32 30.34
CA ALA A 50 -14.38 13.91 30.37
C ALA A 50 -13.41 13.11 31.23
N PRO A 51 -13.90 12.17 32.04
CA PRO A 51 -13.04 11.28 32.81
C PRO A 51 -12.21 10.37 31.89
N THR A 52 -11.10 9.86 32.40
CA THR A 52 -10.30 8.87 31.68
C THR A 52 -11.14 7.66 31.32
N ILE A 53 -11.13 7.30 30.03
CA ILE A 53 -11.85 6.13 29.51
C ILE A 53 -10.95 4.90 29.60
N ALA A 54 -11.49 3.81 30.11
CA ALA A 54 -10.80 2.53 30.15
C ALA A 54 -10.55 2.01 28.73
N ARG A 55 -9.39 1.38 28.53
CA ARG A 55 -9.05 0.74 27.24
C ARG A 55 -9.85 -0.55 27.06
N ASN A 56 -10.42 -0.71 25.89
CA ASN A 56 -11.04 -1.96 25.46
C ASN A 56 -9.98 -3.04 25.22
N SER A 57 -10.38 -4.29 25.26
CA SER A 57 -9.54 -5.41 24.88
C SER A 57 -9.16 -5.33 23.38
N VAL A 58 -8.06 -5.96 23.00
CA VAL A 58 -7.64 -6.03 21.58
C VAL A 58 -8.73 -6.68 20.74
N GLU A 59 -9.41 -7.69 21.26
CA GLU A 59 -10.47 -8.40 20.57
C GLU A 59 -11.69 -7.50 20.32
N GLU A 60 -12.13 -6.74 21.31
CA GLU A 60 -13.22 -5.77 21.14
C GLU A 60 -12.89 -4.72 20.07
N VAL A 61 -11.65 -4.20 20.07
CA VAL A 61 -11.21 -3.22 19.05
C VAL A 61 -11.17 -3.86 17.65
N ARG A 62 -10.67 -5.08 17.52
CA ARG A 62 -10.65 -5.82 16.25
C ARG A 62 -12.07 -6.05 15.72
N ASN A 63 -12.96 -6.51 16.58
CA ASN A 63 -14.36 -6.73 16.21
C ASN A 63 -15.04 -5.42 15.81
N PHE A 64 -14.81 -4.34 16.53
CA PHE A 64 -15.30 -3.01 16.17
C PHE A 64 -14.85 -2.59 14.77
N ILE A 65 -13.54 -2.72 14.45
CA ILE A 65 -12.99 -2.38 13.13
C ILE A 65 -13.66 -3.20 12.01
N LEU A 66 -13.73 -4.52 12.18
CA LEU A 66 -14.30 -5.40 11.16
C LEU A 66 -15.80 -5.16 10.95
N THR A 67 -16.54 -4.83 12.02
CA THR A 67 -17.97 -4.50 11.95
C THR A 67 -18.19 -3.16 11.26
N GLU A 68 -17.45 -2.11 11.65
CA GLU A 68 -17.52 -0.80 10.99
C GLU A 68 -17.28 -0.92 9.49
N LEU A 69 -16.22 -1.62 9.08
CA LEU A 69 -15.87 -1.79 7.68
C LEU A 69 -16.90 -2.61 6.90
N ALA A 70 -17.53 -3.61 7.54
CA ALA A 70 -18.60 -4.38 6.92
C ALA A 70 -19.84 -3.50 6.66
N GLU A 71 -20.28 -2.76 7.67
CA GLU A 71 -21.47 -1.92 7.58
C GLU A 71 -21.28 -0.78 6.57
N VAL A 72 -20.13 -0.10 6.58
CA VAL A 72 -19.90 0.99 5.62
C VAL A 72 -19.75 0.48 4.17
N ALA A 73 -19.29 -0.75 3.97
CA ALA A 73 -19.23 -1.35 2.64
C ALA A 73 -20.62 -1.54 2.03
N GLU A 74 -21.67 -1.74 2.83
CA GLU A 74 -23.05 -1.83 2.35
C GLU A 74 -23.65 -0.48 1.95
N ILE A 75 -23.11 0.62 2.50
CA ILE A 75 -23.60 1.99 2.31
C ILE A 75 -22.85 2.70 1.17
N LEU A 76 -21.53 2.51 1.12
CA LEU A 76 -20.67 3.22 0.18
C LEU A 76 -20.93 2.78 -1.27
N PRO A 77 -20.87 3.71 -2.23
CA PRO A 77 -21.01 3.38 -3.64
C PRO A 77 -19.85 2.53 -4.14
N GLU A 78 -20.08 1.78 -5.21
CA GLU A 78 -19.03 0.99 -5.85
C GLU A 78 -17.99 1.83 -6.59
N SER A 79 -18.41 2.99 -7.09
CA SER A 79 -17.55 3.95 -7.80
C SER A 79 -18.19 5.33 -7.77
N TYR A 80 -17.39 6.34 -8.03
CA TYR A 80 -17.83 7.71 -8.22
C TYR A 80 -17.69 8.11 -9.69
N SER A 81 -18.71 8.75 -10.23
CA SER A 81 -18.75 9.13 -11.65
C SER A 81 -18.08 10.47 -11.97
N GLY A 82 -17.48 11.11 -10.96
CA GLY A 82 -17.00 12.47 -11.09
C GLY A 82 -18.14 13.48 -11.08
N GLY A 83 -18.00 14.51 -10.29
CA GLY A 83 -18.93 15.61 -10.14
C GLY A 83 -18.17 16.92 -10.03
N PHE A 84 -18.85 17.93 -9.50
CA PHE A 84 -18.28 19.27 -9.30
C PHE A 84 -16.91 19.29 -8.61
N MET A 85 -16.64 18.37 -7.70
CA MET A 85 -15.39 18.26 -6.95
C MET A 85 -14.51 17.07 -7.40
N ASN A 86 -14.79 16.47 -8.53
CA ASN A 86 -14.09 15.27 -9.01
C ASN A 86 -13.99 14.20 -7.91
N GLU A 87 -15.12 13.61 -7.55
CA GLU A 87 -15.24 12.68 -6.42
C GLU A 87 -14.46 11.36 -6.57
N ILE A 88 -13.65 11.21 -7.63
CA ILE A 88 -12.82 10.04 -7.96
C ILE A 88 -11.83 9.86 -6.79
N GLY A 89 -11.53 10.06 -5.89
CA GLY A 89 -10.59 9.82 -4.79
C GLY A 89 -11.29 9.47 -3.48
N ARG A 90 -12.62 9.45 -3.50
CA ARG A 90 -13.40 9.13 -2.31
C ARG A 90 -13.42 7.65 -2.00
N VAL A 91 -13.73 7.34 -0.78
CA VAL A 91 -13.80 5.96 -0.28
C VAL A 91 -14.97 5.22 -0.93
N THR A 92 -14.69 4.12 -1.59
CA THR A 92 -15.67 3.24 -2.22
C THR A 92 -16.00 2.03 -1.34
N ARG A 93 -17.06 1.28 -1.70
CA ARG A 93 -17.36 -0.04 -1.16
C ARG A 93 -16.13 -0.95 -1.18
N TYR A 94 -15.43 -0.97 -2.29
CA TYR A 94 -14.27 -1.85 -2.45
C TYR A 94 -13.06 -1.40 -1.65
N ALA A 95 -12.90 -0.13 -1.39
CA ALA A 95 -11.89 0.37 -0.46
C ALA A 95 -12.16 -0.13 0.97
N ALA A 96 -13.42 -0.13 1.38
CA ALA A 96 -13.81 -0.66 2.70
C ALA A 96 -13.58 -2.18 2.78
N LEU A 97 -13.93 -2.95 1.75
CA LEU A 97 -13.70 -4.40 1.69
C LEU A 97 -12.21 -4.74 1.62
N ALA A 98 -11.41 -4.00 0.85
CA ALA A 98 -9.96 -4.20 0.79
C ALA A 98 -9.29 -3.93 2.14
N LEU A 99 -9.68 -2.83 2.82
CA LEU A 99 -9.17 -2.54 4.16
C LEU A 99 -9.63 -3.59 5.18
N ARG A 100 -10.87 -4.09 5.07
CA ARG A 100 -11.40 -5.17 5.91
C ARG A 100 -10.61 -6.45 5.72
N SER A 101 -10.30 -6.83 4.46
CA SER A 101 -9.46 -7.98 4.16
C SER A 101 -8.08 -7.86 4.81
N ARG A 102 -7.41 -6.71 4.66
CA ARG A 102 -6.11 -6.44 5.29
C ARG A 102 -6.19 -6.53 6.81
N ALA A 103 -7.20 -5.92 7.42
CA ALA A 103 -7.39 -5.94 8.87
C ALA A 103 -7.63 -7.37 9.37
N ALA A 104 -8.52 -8.11 8.72
CA ALA A 104 -8.84 -9.50 9.07
C ALA A 104 -7.62 -10.41 8.94
N LEU A 105 -6.83 -10.26 7.88
CA LEU A 105 -5.58 -10.99 7.70
C LEU A 105 -4.60 -10.72 8.85
N TYR A 106 -4.39 -9.45 9.19
CA TYR A 106 -3.53 -9.05 10.29
C TYR A 106 -4.01 -9.59 11.65
N PHE A 107 -5.33 -9.73 11.82
CA PHE A 107 -5.93 -10.26 13.04
C PHE A 107 -5.94 -11.79 13.11
N GLY A 108 -5.53 -12.48 12.04
CA GLY A 108 -5.58 -13.94 11.92
C GLY A 108 -6.98 -14.49 11.59
N ASN A 109 -7.92 -13.64 11.21
CA ASN A 109 -9.25 -14.04 10.75
C ASN A 109 -9.24 -14.28 9.24
N TYR A 110 -8.72 -15.43 8.84
CA TYR A 110 -8.49 -15.76 7.43
C TYR A 110 -9.77 -15.92 6.62
N GLU A 111 -10.85 -16.39 7.22
CA GLU A 111 -12.15 -16.55 6.58
C GLU A 111 -12.70 -15.18 6.12
N GLU A 112 -12.70 -14.20 7.01
CA GLU A 112 -13.14 -12.86 6.69
C GLU A 112 -12.18 -12.12 5.73
N ALA A 113 -10.89 -12.42 5.83
CA ALA A 113 -9.90 -11.89 4.91
C ALA A 113 -10.14 -12.38 3.48
N GLU A 114 -10.34 -13.69 3.31
CA GLU A 114 -10.64 -14.31 2.02
C GLU A 114 -11.96 -13.80 1.44
N LYS A 115 -13.04 -13.80 2.23
CA LYS A 115 -14.36 -13.33 1.82
C LYS A 115 -14.32 -11.89 1.31
N SER A 116 -13.66 -11.01 2.03
CA SER A 116 -13.56 -9.59 1.69
C SER A 116 -12.68 -9.37 0.44
N ALA A 117 -11.54 -10.07 0.34
CA ALA A 117 -10.68 -10.02 -0.84
C ALA A 117 -11.40 -10.56 -2.08
N LYS A 118 -12.09 -11.70 -1.94
CA LYS A 118 -12.85 -12.30 -3.03
C LYS A 118 -13.93 -11.37 -3.56
N ALA A 119 -14.63 -10.64 -2.71
CA ALA A 119 -15.64 -9.66 -3.14
C ALA A 119 -15.04 -8.53 -3.99
N VAL A 120 -13.81 -8.08 -3.68
CA VAL A 120 -13.09 -7.09 -4.50
C VAL A 120 -12.69 -7.70 -5.85
N ILE A 121 -12.13 -8.92 -5.85
CA ILE A 121 -11.69 -9.61 -7.08
C ILE A 121 -12.89 -9.91 -8.00
N ASP A 122 -13.95 -10.47 -7.46
CA ASP A 122 -15.15 -10.87 -8.21
C ASP A 122 -15.90 -9.66 -8.80
N SER A 123 -15.65 -8.45 -8.29
CA SER A 123 -16.21 -7.22 -8.86
C SER A 123 -15.74 -6.95 -10.29
N GLY A 124 -14.58 -7.48 -10.68
CA GLY A 124 -13.94 -7.24 -11.98
C GLY A 124 -13.52 -5.78 -12.24
N LYS A 125 -13.59 -4.92 -11.22
CA LYS A 125 -13.26 -3.47 -11.35
C LYS A 125 -11.77 -3.18 -11.23
N TYR A 126 -11.02 -4.11 -10.65
CA TYR A 126 -9.58 -3.97 -10.40
C TYR A 126 -8.82 -5.09 -11.08
N SER A 127 -7.62 -4.79 -11.51
CA SER A 127 -6.69 -5.76 -12.08
C SER A 127 -5.26 -5.32 -11.84
N LEU A 128 -4.30 -6.23 -11.93
CA LEU A 128 -2.90 -5.87 -11.81
C LEU A 128 -2.51 -4.93 -12.94
N PHE A 129 -1.78 -3.87 -12.60
CA PHE A 129 -1.21 -2.95 -13.57
C PHE A 129 -0.16 -3.67 -14.42
N LYS A 130 -0.19 -3.44 -15.72
CA LYS A 130 0.72 -4.07 -16.67
C LYS A 130 1.15 -3.08 -17.73
N LEU A 131 2.45 -2.95 -17.91
CA LEU A 131 3.00 -2.26 -19.06
C LEU A 131 2.74 -3.07 -20.33
N THR A 132 2.30 -2.40 -21.38
CA THR A 132 2.08 -2.99 -22.70
C THR A 132 3.36 -3.03 -23.52
N SER A 133 4.26 -2.07 -23.31
CA SER A 133 5.56 -1.95 -23.97
C SER A 133 6.61 -1.40 -23.02
N LEU A 134 7.85 -1.68 -23.28
CA LEU A 134 9.00 -1.08 -22.62
C LEU A 134 9.43 0.18 -23.37
N ASN A 135 10.07 1.10 -22.68
CA ASN A 135 10.80 2.21 -23.32
C ASN A 135 12.26 1.80 -23.59
N ALA A 136 12.98 2.61 -24.38
CA ALA A 136 14.33 2.28 -24.80
C ALA A 136 15.33 2.04 -23.63
N ALA A 137 15.19 2.76 -22.52
CA ALA A 137 16.03 2.56 -21.35
C ALA A 137 15.72 1.23 -20.66
N GLN A 138 14.44 0.87 -20.56
CA GLN A 138 14.01 -0.42 -20.00
C GLN A 138 14.41 -1.59 -20.90
N GLU A 139 14.39 -1.41 -22.23
CA GLU A 139 14.86 -2.42 -23.17
C GLU A 139 16.38 -2.65 -23.03
N GLN A 140 17.17 -1.59 -22.88
CA GLN A 140 18.59 -1.69 -22.62
C GLN A 140 18.89 -2.41 -21.29
N GLU A 141 18.20 -2.02 -20.21
CA GLU A 141 18.36 -2.68 -18.92
C GLU A 141 17.97 -4.16 -18.97
N ALA A 142 16.93 -4.49 -19.74
CA ALA A 142 16.52 -5.88 -19.96
C ALA A 142 17.59 -6.71 -20.71
N GLU A 143 18.32 -6.11 -21.64
CA GLU A 143 19.47 -6.75 -22.31
C GLU A 143 20.63 -6.97 -21.32
N GLU A 144 20.92 -5.99 -20.48
CA GLU A 144 21.96 -6.11 -19.46
C GLU A 144 21.66 -7.21 -18.43
N MET A 145 20.39 -7.54 -18.17
CA MET A 145 20.02 -8.63 -17.27
C MET A 145 20.46 -10.01 -17.73
N ASP A 146 20.66 -10.23 -19.03
CA ASP A 146 21.21 -11.49 -19.55
C ASP A 146 22.64 -11.76 -19.09
N LEU A 147 23.35 -10.74 -18.64
CA LEU A 147 24.70 -10.89 -18.07
C LEU A 147 24.67 -11.56 -16.67
N TYR A 148 23.52 -11.52 -16.00
CA TYR A 148 23.38 -11.96 -14.60
C TYR A 148 22.40 -13.11 -14.42
N ILE A 149 21.44 -13.27 -15.34
CA ILE A 149 20.32 -14.21 -15.22
C ILE A 149 20.27 -15.07 -16.48
N ASP A 150 20.52 -16.36 -16.34
CA ASP A 150 20.22 -17.33 -17.40
C ASP A 150 18.75 -17.75 -17.32
N PHE A 151 17.91 -17.01 -18.02
CA PHE A 151 16.48 -17.26 -18.05
C PHE A 151 16.12 -18.63 -18.64
N ALA A 152 16.93 -19.12 -19.59
CA ALA A 152 16.73 -20.41 -20.26
C ALA A 152 17.04 -21.56 -19.29
N GLU A 153 18.15 -21.49 -18.56
CA GLU A 153 18.49 -22.49 -17.54
C GLU A 153 17.42 -22.56 -16.44
N LEU A 154 16.89 -21.40 -16.04
CA LEU A 154 15.82 -21.31 -15.02
C LEU A 154 14.45 -21.72 -15.54
N GLY A 155 14.27 -21.91 -16.86
CA GLY A 155 12.97 -22.19 -17.47
C GLY A 155 11.96 -21.05 -17.33
N ILE A 156 12.44 -19.81 -17.28
CA ILE A 156 11.62 -18.60 -17.09
C ILE A 156 11.44 -17.91 -18.44
N ASP A 157 10.20 -17.51 -18.72
CA ASP A 157 9.89 -16.62 -19.84
C ASP A 157 10.46 -15.22 -19.55
N LYS A 158 11.57 -14.88 -20.21
CA LYS A 158 12.28 -13.60 -20.04
C LYS A 158 11.35 -12.40 -20.28
N ASP A 159 10.62 -12.38 -21.39
CA ASP A 159 9.77 -11.25 -21.76
C ASP A 159 8.70 -10.99 -20.71
N LYS A 160 8.07 -12.06 -20.24
CA LYS A 160 7.07 -11.99 -19.18
C LYS A 160 7.66 -11.52 -17.85
N PHE A 161 8.83 -12.01 -17.49
CA PHE A 161 9.52 -11.60 -16.26
C PHE A 161 9.89 -10.12 -16.30
N ILE A 162 10.55 -9.68 -17.36
CA ILE A 162 11.01 -8.30 -17.56
C ILE A 162 9.81 -7.32 -17.54
N LYS A 163 8.76 -7.61 -18.30
CA LYS A 163 7.54 -6.78 -18.30
C LYS A 163 6.86 -6.76 -16.93
N GLY A 164 6.87 -7.88 -16.21
CA GLY A 164 6.34 -7.94 -14.85
C GLY A 164 7.11 -7.06 -13.87
N MET A 165 8.43 -7.13 -13.93
CA MET A 165 9.33 -6.34 -13.08
C MET A 165 9.15 -4.83 -13.33
N PHE A 166 9.22 -4.40 -14.58
CA PHE A 166 9.02 -2.99 -14.92
C PHE A 166 7.58 -2.51 -14.69
N SER A 167 6.58 -3.39 -14.77
CA SER A 167 5.21 -3.05 -14.38
C SER A 167 5.12 -2.76 -12.88
N TYR A 168 5.79 -3.56 -12.05
CA TYR A 168 5.84 -3.33 -10.62
C TYR A 168 6.56 -2.03 -10.27
N GLU A 169 7.68 -1.73 -10.92
CA GLU A 169 8.38 -0.46 -10.75
C GLU A 169 7.49 0.73 -11.18
N ALA A 170 6.93 0.64 -12.38
CA ALA A 170 6.09 1.70 -12.94
C ALA A 170 4.84 1.99 -12.11
N LEU A 171 4.30 1.00 -11.39
CA LEU A 171 3.16 1.18 -10.49
C LEU A 171 3.41 2.30 -9.46
N TRP A 172 4.64 2.46 -8.99
CA TRP A 172 5.02 3.44 -7.97
C TRP A 172 5.44 4.81 -8.55
N GLN A 173 5.48 4.94 -9.86
CA GLN A 173 5.84 6.21 -10.50
C GLN A 173 4.65 7.17 -10.50
N GLY A 174 4.90 8.45 -10.21
CA GLY A 174 3.86 9.48 -10.11
C GLY A 174 2.98 9.61 -11.35
N ALA A 175 3.52 9.33 -12.55
CA ALA A 175 2.74 9.34 -13.80
C ALA A 175 1.62 8.28 -13.82
N ASN A 176 1.77 7.18 -13.08
CA ASN A 176 0.81 6.09 -12.97
C ASN A 176 -0.03 6.16 -11.68
N ALA A 177 0.30 7.08 -10.76
CA ALA A 177 -0.45 7.36 -9.55
C ALA A 177 -1.72 8.16 -9.87
N THR A 178 -2.61 7.58 -10.67
CA THR A 178 -3.86 8.19 -11.08
C THR A 178 -5.04 7.30 -10.73
N PRO A 179 -6.23 7.88 -10.52
CA PRO A 179 -7.45 7.10 -10.29
C PRO A 179 -7.82 6.14 -11.44
N ALA A 180 -7.22 6.35 -12.62
CA ALA A 180 -7.39 5.47 -13.78
C ALA A 180 -6.52 4.21 -13.72
N ASN A 181 -5.55 4.13 -12.79
CA ASN A 181 -4.74 2.93 -12.62
C ASN A 181 -5.62 1.78 -12.10
N PRO A 182 -5.69 0.65 -12.83
CA PRO A 182 -6.60 -0.43 -12.49
C PRO A 182 -6.24 -1.19 -11.20
N GLU A 183 -5.04 -1.01 -10.66
CA GLU A 183 -4.60 -1.66 -9.44
C GLU A 183 -4.91 -0.82 -8.19
N TYR A 184 -5.16 0.47 -8.34
CA TYR A 184 -5.42 1.35 -7.20
C TYR A 184 -6.86 1.25 -6.72
N VAL A 185 -7.04 0.74 -5.51
CA VAL A 185 -8.35 0.66 -4.85
C VAL A 185 -8.65 1.95 -4.07
N LEU A 186 -7.68 2.44 -3.34
CA LEU A 186 -7.69 3.73 -2.63
C LEU A 186 -6.25 4.19 -2.44
N THR A 187 -5.95 5.41 -2.81
CA THR A 187 -4.63 6.01 -2.67
C THR A 187 -4.65 7.21 -1.76
N HIS A 188 -3.57 7.41 -1.05
CA HIS A 188 -3.26 8.66 -0.38
C HIS A 188 -2.20 9.36 -1.21
N GLU A 189 -2.59 10.41 -1.91
CA GLU A 189 -1.71 11.17 -2.78
C GLU A 189 -1.00 12.27 -1.99
N TYR A 190 0.31 12.41 -2.23
CA TYR A 190 1.12 13.49 -1.71
C TYR A 190 1.33 14.52 -2.80
N MET A 191 1.03 15.78 -2.50
CA MET A 191 1.31 16.86 -3.46
C MET A 191 2.81 17.01 -3.65
N GLY A 192 3.26 16.90 -4.91
CA GLY A 192 4.65 17.17 -5.29
C GLY A 192 5.00 18.67 -5.40
N ASP A 193 4.35 19.53 -4.61
CA ASP A 193 4.64 20.96 -4.60
C ASP A 193 5.89 21.24 -3.76
N PRO A 194 6.97 21.77 -4.37
CA PRO A 194 8.20 22.11 -3.66
C PRO A 194 8.01 23.13 -2.54
N ASN A 195 6.91 23.85 -2.53
CA ASN A 195 6.59 24.83 -1.50
C ASN A 195 5.65 24.28 -0.41
N ALA A 196 5.13 23.06 -0.58
CA ALA A 196 4.28 22.45 0.42
C ALA A 196 5.10 21.86 1.57
N TYR A 197 4.66 22.13 2.80
CA TYR A 197 5.31 21.64 4.03
C TYR A 197 5.49 20.11 4.08
N ASP A 198 4.67 19.36 3.36
CA ASP A 198 4.72 17.91 3.31
C ASP A 198 5.91 17.33 2.52
N GLN A 199 6.60 18.13 1.73
CA GLN A 199 7.78 17.70 0.99
C GLN A 199 8.93 17.30 1.93
N TYR A 200 9.05 17.94 3.08
CA TYR A 200 10.04 17.56 4.08
C TYR A 200 9.79 16.16 4.68
N ARG A 201 8.54 15.73 4.79
CA ARG A 201 8.21 14.39 5.29
C ARG A 201 8.60 13.30 4.28
N TYR A 202 8.43 13.57 3.00
CA TYR A 202 8.79 12.62 1.95
C TYR A 202 10.31 12.34 1.94
N THR A 203 11.14 13.35 2.09
CA THR A 203 12.60 13.20 2.08
C THR A 203 13.15 12.42 3.28
N TYR A 204 12.46 12.40 4.40
CA TYR A 204 12.85 11.58 5.55
C TYR A 204 12.72 10.08 5.30
N PHE A 205 11.82 9.68 4.41
CA PHE A 205 11.53 8.28 4.13
C PHE A 205 12.31 7.72 2.94
N ILE A 206 13.03 8.55 2.18
CA ILE A 206 13.81 8.09 1.04
C ILE A 206 15.15 7.53 1.55
N PRO A 207 15.45 6.23 1.34
CA PRO A 207 16.72 5.63 1.74
C PRO A 207 17.87 5.97 0.80
N LEU A 208 17.74 7.02 -0.03
CA LEU A 208 18.75 7.42 -0.98
C LEU A 208 19.78 8.36 -0.36
N SER A 209 21.01 8.26 -0.87
CA SER A 209 22.11 9.13 -0.50
C SER A 209 21.72 10.60 -0.56
N MET A 210 22.08 11.36 0.47
CA MET A 210 21.88 12.82 0.54
C MET A 210 22.42 13.57 -0.67
N SER A 211 23.42 13.00 -1.36
CA SER A 211 24.05 13.63 -2.52
C SER A 211 23.19 13.63 -3.79
N ILE A 212 22.21 12.73 -3.89
CA ILE A 212 21.39 12.58 -5.11
C ILE A 212 20.02 13.26 -4.95
N GLN A 213 19.35 13.05 -3.83
CA GLN A 213 17.99 13.55 -3.61
C GLN A 213 17.75 14.17 -2.23
N ASN A 214 18.77 14.52 -1.50
CA ASN A 214 18.69 15.02 -0.13
C ASN A 214 17.91 14.10 0.82
N GLY A 215 17.93 12.79 0.59
CA GLY A 215 17.34 11.83 1.49
C GLY A 215 18.18 11.64 2.75
N TYR A 216 17.53 11.42 3.88
CA TYR A 216 18.20 11.26 5.18
C TYR A 216 18.41 9.79 5.56
N SER A 217 17.94 8.83 4.77
CA SER A 217 18.00 7.39 5.07
C SER A 217 17.54 7.04 6.49
N SER A 218 16.52 7.78 6.98
CA SER A 218 16.00 7.57 8.34
C SER A 218 15.24 6.26 8.49
N PHE A 219 14.81 5.69 7.39
CA PHE A 219 14.11 4.41 7.33
C PHE A 219 14.78 3.53 6.28
N GLU A 220 15.25 2.40 6.70
CA GLU A 220 15.82 1.38 5.84
C GLU A 220 15.00 0.09 5.94
N PRO A 221 14.86 -0.67 4.85
CA PRO A 221 14.14 -1.94 4.91
C PRO A 221 14.89 -2.91 5.84
N MET A 222 14.15 -3.54 6.74
CA MET A 222 14.70 -4.64 7.50
C MET A 222 15.03 -5.81 6.56
N GLN A 223 16.07 -6.58 6.91
CA GLN A 223 16.49 -7.71 6.09
C GLN A 223 15.35 -8.73 5.85
N ASP A 224 14.48 -8.93 6.83
CA ASP A 224 13.31 -9.81 6.68
C ASP A 224 12.35 -9.35 5.58
N LEU A 225 12.23 -8.03 5.34
CA LEU A 225 11.45 -7.50 4.23
C LEU A 225 12.13 -7.80 2.89
N VAL A 226 13.45 -7.64 2.80
CA VAL A 226 14.21 -7.98 1.58
C VAL A 226 14.13 -9.48 1.30
N ASP A 227 14.26 -10.32 2.33
CA ASP A 227 14.17 -11.77 2.22
C ASP A 227 12.75 -12.28 1.90
N ALA A 228 11.73 -11.43 2.05
CA ALA A 228 10.35 -11.77 1.69
C ALA A 228 10.08 -11.70 0.19
N TYR A 229 10.95 -11.08 -0.61
CA TYR A 229 10.83 -11.11 -2.07
C TYR A 229 11.23 -12.47 -2.61
N TRP A 230 10.42 -12.98 -3.54
CA TRP A 230 10.68 -14.25 -4.17
C TRP A 230 11.90 -14.18 -5.08
N LYS A 231 12.58 -15.33 -5.28
CA LYS A 231 13.62 -15.46 -6.27
C LYS A 231 13.05 -15.28 -7.68
N VAL A 232 13.93 -15.16 -8.66
CA VAL A 232 13.58 -14.99 -10.09
C VAL A 232 12.59 -16.04 -10.60
N ASP A 233 12.60 -17.25 -10.02
CA ASP A 233 11.67 -18.32 -10.38
C ASP A 233 10.19 -18.02 -10.01
N GLY A 234 9.95 -16.96 -9.25
CA GLY A 234 8.62 -16.56 -8.81
C GLY A 234 7.90 -17.56 -7.90
N LYS A 235 8.62 -18.49 -7.29
CA LYS A 235 8.06 -19.56 -6.45
C LYS A 235 8.84 -19.81 -5.18
N THR A 236 10.12 -19.51 -5.19
CA THR A 236 11.04 -19.83 -4.10
C THR A 236 11.41 -18.57 -3.33
N LEU A 237 11.27 -18.60 -2.01
CA LEU A 237 11.81 -17.55 -1.16
C LEU A 237 13.33 -17.67 -1.08
N PRO A 238 14.06 -16.55 -0.99
CA PRO A 238 15.49 -16.58 -0.75
C PRO A 238 15.82 -17.34 0.54
N GLU A 239 16.88 -18.11 0.53
CA GLU A 239 17.40 -18.70 1.77
C GLU A 239 17.91 -17.57 2.65
N LYS A 240 17.69 -17.68 3.97
CA LYS A 240 18.27 -16.75 4.94
C LYS A 240 19.79 -16.91 4.91
N ILE A 241 20.46 -15.98 4.26
CA ILE A 241 21.92 -15.99 4.14
C ILE A 241 22.50 -15.40 5.44
N GLN A 242 23.48 -16.07 6.02
CA GLN A 242 24.20 -15.52 7.18
C GLN A 242 24.95 -14.24 6.80
N VAL A 243 25.14 -13.32 7.76
CA VAL A 243 25.74 -11.99 7.54
C VAL A 243 27.07 -12.07 6.79
N ASP A 244 27.93 -13.04 7.11
CA ASP A 244 29.22 -13.21 6.46
C ASP A 244 29.12 -13.61 4.98
N ALA A 245 28.16 -14.46 4.64
CA ALA A 245 27.90 -14.85 3.26
C ALA A 245 27.32 -13.68 2.43
N ARG A 246 26.49 -12.83 3.05
CA ARG A 246 25.98 -11.59 2.42
C ARG A 246 27.11 -10.61 2.12
N LYS A 247 28.01 -10.42 3.06
CA LYS A 247 29.21 -9.59 2.89
C LYS A 247 30.05 -10.07 1.72
N ALA A 248 30.31 -11.36 1.63
CA ALA A 248 31.06 -11.95 0.53
C ALA A 248 30.39 -11.76 -0.85
N ASN A 249 29.07 -11.86 -0.91
CA ASN A 249 28.30 -11.58 -2.12
C ASN A 249 28.34 -10.09 -2.50
N TYR A 250 28.20 -9.20 -1.52
CA TYR A 250 28.33 -7.77 -1.74
C TYR A 250 29.71 -7.40 -2.28
N GLU A 251 30.78 -7.96 -1.73
CA GLU A 251 32.16 -7.75 -2.22
C GLU A 251 32.35 -8.23 -3.66
N LYS A 252 31.72 -9.33 -4.05
CA LYS A 252 31.75 -9.81 -5.46
C LYS A 252 31.08 -8.83 -6.40
N ILE A 253 29.88 -8.36 -6.04
CA ILE A 253 29.12 -7.38 -6.84
C ILE A 253 29.91 -6.07 -6.94
N TRP A 254 30.47 -5.59 -5.82
CA TRP A 254 31.28 -4.38 -5.80
C TRP A 254 32.53 -4.48 -6.68
N ASN A 255 33.25 -5.58 -6.59
CA ASN A 255 34.43 -5.80 -7.41
C ASN A 255 34.11 -5.91 -8.91
N TYR A 256 32.96 -6.51 -9.23
CA TYR A 256 32.47 -6.56 -10.61
C TYR A 256 32.14 -5.17 -11.13
N ALA A 257 31.35 -4.39 -10.39
CA ALA A 257 30.99 -3.03 -10.77
C ALA A 257 32.22 -2.10 -10.91
N LYS A 258 33.21 -2.28 -10.05
CA LYS A 258 34.48 -1.56 -10.13
C LYS A 258 35.23 -1.87 -11.41
N ASN A 259 35.32 -3.15 -11.77
CA ASN A 259 36.02 -3.56 -12.99
C ASN A 259 35.37 -2.99 -14.25
N LEU A 260 34.01 -2.90 -14.29
CA LEU A 260 33.30 -2.27 -15.40
C LEU A 260 33.57 -0.76 -15.53
N SER A 261 33.95 -0.10 -14.45
CA SER A 261 34.27 1.35 -14.48
C SER A 261 35.72 1.65 -14.88
N GLU A 262 36.56 0.64 -14.96
CA GLU A 262 38.02 0.75 -15.35
C GLU A 262 38.25 0.34 -16.81
N GLU A 263 37.25 -0.24 -17.51
CA GLU A 263 37.20 -0.47 -18.95
C GLU A 263 36.51 0.70 -19.68
#